data_79ef682d8826ad26f55e7f950f4140a9
#
_entry.id   79ef682d8826ad26f55e7f950f4140a9
#
_cell.length_a   1.000
_cell.length_b   1.000
_cell.length_c   1.000
_cell.angle_alpha   90.00
_cell.angle_beta   90.00
_cell.angle_gamma   90.00
#
_symmetry.space_group_name_H-M   'P 1'
#
loop_
_entity.id
_entity.type
_entity.pdbx_description
1 polymer ?
#
loop_
_entity_poly.entity_id
_entity_poly.type
_entity_poly.pdbx_seq_one_letter_code
_entity_poly.pdbx_strand_id
1 'polypeptide(L)'
;EQMIEYGTNVVCGVTPGKGGTEHLGKPVYNSVADALNNEDIDTSIIFVPPMFAADAIMEAAESGIKTIVTITEGIPVNDMIKVVSYIKGKNIRLIGPNCPGIITPEEAKIGIMPGFVFKKGNVGIVSKSGTLTYEAADQVVKSGYGISTAIGVGGDPIIGTTLLDSVQLFMEDEETDVIVLIGEIGGQLEIDAARWIKDNGNKKPVVG
;
A
#
# COMPACT_ATOMS: atom_id res chain seq x y z
N GLU A 1 -6.28 -13.05 8.40
CA GLU A 1 -5.71 -13.65 9.62
C GLU A 1 -4.47 -12.86 10.06
N GLN A 2 -3.36 -12.88 9.33
CA GLN A 2 -2.10 -12.22 9.71
C GLN A 2 -2.20 -10.72 10.04
N MET A 3 -3.10 -9.97 9.42
CA MET A 3 -3.34 -8.56 9.77
C MET A 3 -4.01 -8.44 11.15
N ILE A 4 -4.99 -9.31 11.44
CA ILE A 4 -5.65 -9.36 12.75
C ILE A 4 -4.65 -9.76 13.84
N GLU A 5 -3.84 -10.78 13.59
CA GLU A 5 -2.77 -11.22 14.51
C GLU A 5 -1.74 -10.12 14.77
N TYR A 6 -1.48 -9.28 13.78
CA TYR A 6 -0.58 -8.12 13.92
C TYR A 6 -1.19 -6.97 14.74
N GLY A 7 -2.51 -6.98 14.96
CA GLY A 7 -3.21 -5.92 15.66
C GLY A 7 -3.91 -4.89 14.76
N THR A 8 -3.88 -5.08 13.44
CA THR A 8 -4.62 -4.21 12.51
C THR A 8 -6.11 -4.31 12.78
N ASN A 9 -6.80 -3.17 12.87
CA ASN A 9 -8.24 -3.11 13.06
C ASN A 9 -9.01 -3.51 11.80
N VAL A 10 -9.06 -4.82 11.54
CA VAL A 10 -9.89 -5.37 10.45
C VAL A 10 -11.33 -5.44 10.93
N VAL A 11 -12.23 -4.68 10.33
CA VAL A 11 -13.63 -4.57 10.78
C VAL A 11 -14.56 -5.55 10.08
N CYS A 12 -14.37 -5.82 8.79
CA CYS A 12 -15.24 -6.71 8.03
C CYS A 12 -14.55 -7.34 6.82
N GLY A 13 -15.24 -8.26 6.16
CA GLY A 13 -14.93 -8.76 4.82
C GLY A 13 -16.01 -8.37 3.81
N VAL A 14 -15.64 -8.28 2.53
CA VAL A 14 -16.59 -8.08 1.44
C VAL A 14 -16.45 -9.22 0.44
N THR A 15 -17.51 -9.95 0.20
CA THR A 15 -17.56 -11.03 -0.78
C THR A 15 -18.99 -11.13 -1.34
N PRO A 16 -19.22 -10.83 -2.63
CA PRO A 16 -20.54 -10.97 -3.24
C PRO A 16 -21.14 -12.37 -3.04
N GLY A 17 -22.42 -12.43 -2.63
CA GLY A 17 -23.13 -13.68 -2.35
C GLY A 17 -22.84 -14.32 -1.00
N LYS A 18 -21.96 -13.73 -0.15
CA LYS A 18 -21.68 -14.20 1.22
C LYS A 18 -22.08 -13.22 2.31
N GLY A 19 -22.81 -12.16 1.96
CA GLY A 19 -23.31 -11.20 2.94
C GLY A 19 -24.17 -11.88 4.00
N GLY A 20 -24.02 -11.44 5.25
CA GLY A 20 -24.68 -12.01 6.40
C GLY A 20 -23.99 -13.22 7.02
N THR A 21 -22.84 -13.66 6.48
CA THR A 21 -21.98 -14.66 7.11
C THR A 21 -20.92 -13.99 7.98
N GLU A 22 -20.16 -14.80 8.69
CA GLU A 22 -19.03 -14.37 9.51
C GLU A 22 -17.74 -15.11 9.11
N HIS A 23 -16.61 -14.42 9.14
CA HIS A 23 -15.30 -15.02 8.92
C HIS A 23 -14.27 -14.43 9.92
N LEU A 24 -13.56 -15.29 10.62
CA LEU A 24 -12.58 -14.89 11.67
C LEU A 24 -13.16 -13.91 12.71
N GLY A 25 -14.42 -14.11 13.11
CA GLY A 25 -15.11 -13.24 14.06
C GLY A 25 -15.50 -11.87 13.49
N LYS A 26 -15.48 -11.70 12.17
CA LYS A 26 -15.85 -10.44 11.49
C LYS A 26 -17.00 -10.66 10.53
N PRO A 27 -17.95 -9.69 10.45
CA PRO A 27 -19.06 -9.78 9.52
C PRO A 27 -18.58 -9.73 8.06
N VAL A 28 -19.34 -10.39 7.17
CA VAL A 28 -19.09 -10.35 5.73
C VAL A 28 -20.29 -9.69 5.04
N TYR A 29 -20.02 -8.74 4.15
CA TYR A 29 -20.99 -7.99 3.37
C TYR A 29 -20.92 -8.36 1.89
N ASN A 30 -22.01 -8.08 1.14
CA ASN A 30 -22.07 -8.35 -0.30
C ASN A 30 -21.34 -7.28 -1.12
N SER A 31 -21.26 -6.05 -0.62
CA SER A 31 -20.64 -4.92 -1.31
C SER A 31 -19.91 -4.01 -0.32
N VAL A 32 -19.02 -3.16 -0.85
CA VAL A 32 -18.34 -2.12 -0.06
C VAL A 32 -19.35 -1.11 0.45
N ALA A 33 -20.37 -0.77 -0.33
CA ALA A 33 -21.43 0.15 0.08
C ALA A 33 -22.25 -0.41 1.26
N ASP A 34 -22.57 -1.72 1.24
CA ASP A 34 -23.24 -2.36 2.38
C ASP A 34 -22.36 -2.35 3.63
N ALA A 35 -21.06 -2.59 3.46
CA ALA A 35 -20.11 -2.55 4.58
C ALA A 35 -20.05 -1.15 5.21
N LEU A 36 -19.92 -0.10 4.42
CA LEU A 36 -19.87 1.29 4.89
C LEU A 36 -21.15 1.78 5.58
N ASN A 37 -22.31 1.17 5.30
CA ASN A 37 -23.55 1.48 6.00
C ASN A 37 -23.58 0.92 7.43
N ASN A 38 -22.71 -0.03 7.75
CA ASN A 38 -22.71 -0.76 9.03
C ASN A 38 -21.42 -0.62 9.83
N GLU A 39 -20.30 -0.30 9.16
CA GLU A 39 -18.96 -0.26 9.75
C GLU A 39 -18.27 1.06 9.41
N ASP A 40 -17.41 1.54 10.30
CA ASP A 40 -16.53 2.67 10.04
C ASP A 40 -15.26 2.18 9.33
N ILE A 41 -15.14 2.47 8.03
CA ILE A 41 -14.10 1.95 7.15
C ILE A 41 -13.40 3.10 6.43
N ASP A 42 -12.11 3.20 6.57
CA ASP A 42 -11.25 4.16 5.87
C ASP A 42 -10.42 3.51 4.74
N THR A 43 -10.16 2.22 4.86
CA THR A 43 -9.23 1.50 3.98
C THR A 43 -9.82 0.18 3.47
N SER A 44 -9.61 -0.09 2.18
CA SER A 44 -9.92 -1.38 1.55
C SER A 44 -8.65 -2.09 1.14
N ILE A 45 -8.56 -3.39 1.41
CA ILE A 45 -7.51 -4.27 0.90
C ILE A 45 -8.09 -5.31 -0.06
N ILE A 46 -7.46 -5.48 -1.22
CA ILE A 46 -7.95 -6.29 -2.33
C ILE A 46 -7.03 -7.48 -2.57
N PHE A 47 -7.62 -8.68 -2.45
CA PHE A 47 -7.00 -9.98 -2.71
C PHE A 47 -7.73 -10.79 -3.79
N VAL A 48 -8.76 -10.23 -4.41
CA VAL A 48 -9.58 -10.95 -5.40
C VAL A 48 -8.75 -11.34 -6.63
N PRO A 49 -9.15 -12.38 -7.39
CA PRO A 49 -8.46 -12.79 -8.60
C PRO A 49 -8.30 -11.63 -9.61
N PRO A 50 -7.24 -11.65 -10.44
CA PRO A 50 -6.88 -10.53 -11.32
C PRO A 50 -8.02 -9.99 -12.19
N MET A 51 -8.88 -10.88 -12.70
CA MET A 51 -10.00 -10.51 -13.56
C MET A 51 -11.10 -9.70 -12.86
N PHE A 52 -11.13 -9.68 -11.52
CA PHE A 52 -12.12 -8.95 -10.73
C PHE A 52 -11.50 -7.77 -9.97
N ALA A 53 -10.18 -7.65 -9.97
CA ALA A 53 -9.48 -6.69 -9.11
C ALA A 53 -9.74 -5.24 -9.53
N ALA A 54 -9.80 -4.95 -10.82
CA ALA A 54 -10.12 -3.60 -11.32
C ALA A 54 -11.52 -3.15 -10.89
N ASP A 55 -12.52 -4.03 -10.99
CA ASP A 55 -13.89 -3.74 -10.56
C ASP A 55 -13.94 -3.52 -9.04
N ALA A 56 -13.22 -4.35 -8.25
CA ALA A 56 -13.15 -4.19 -6.80
C ALA A 56 -12.47 -2.87 -6.38
N ILE A 57 -11.43 -2.42 -7.10
CA ILE A 57 -10.80 -1.11 -6.87
C ILE A 57 -11.80 0.01 -7.16
N MET A 58 -12.49 -0.06 -8.30
CA MET A 58 -13.46 0.97 -8.71
C MET A 58 -14.67 0.99 -7.76
N GLU A 59 -15.17 -0.16 -7.30
CA GLU A 59 -16.23 -0.26 -6.30
C GLU A 59 -15.84 0.42 -4.99
N ALA A 60 -14.64 0.12 -4.46
CA ALA A 60 -14.14 0.75 -3.24
C ALA A 60 -14.01 2.27 -3.41
N ALA A 61 -13.49 2.72 -4.55
CA ALA A 61 -13.33 4.13 -4.89
C ALA A 61 -14.68 4.86 -5.02
N GLU A 62 -15.66 4.24 -5.68
CA GLU A 62 -17.01 4.80 -5.85
C GLU A 62 -17.76 4.88 -4.53
N SER A 63 -17.57 3.91 -3.66
CA SER A 63 -18.17 3.87 -2.32
C SER A 63 -17.58 4.90 -1.35
N GLY A 64 -16.50 5.60 -1.74
CA GLY A 64 -15.90 6.68 -0.94
C GLY A 64 -14.69 6.28 -0.12
N ILE A 65 -14.18 5.05 -0.25
CA ILE A 65 -12.92 4.61 0.35
C ILE A 65 -11.77 5.44 -0.24
N LYS A 66 -10.95 6.01 0.62
CA LYS A 66 -9.85 6.89 0.21
C LYS A 66 -8.51 6.19 0.08
N THR A 67 -8.29 5.13 0.84
CA THR A 67 -7.07 4.33 0.78
C THR A 67 -7.41 2.91 0.32
N ILE A 68 -6.82 2.50 -0.80
CA ILE A 68 -7.04 1.18 -1.39
C ILE A 68 -5.69 0.51 -1.58
N VAL A 69 -5.52 -0.68 -1.03
CA VAL A 69 -4.30 -1.48 -1.15
C VAL A 69 -4.62 -2.72 -1.97
N THR A 70 -3.97 -2.90 -3.11
CA THR A 70 -4.22 -4.02 -4.02
C THR A 70 -3.02 -4.95 -4.06
N ILE A 71 -3.16 -6.12 -3.45
CA ILE A 71 -2.10 -7.14 -3.39
C ILE A 71 -2.05 -7.93 -4.68
N THR A 72 -3.19 -8.10 -5.33
CA THR A 72 -3.37 -8.94 -6.53
C THR A 72 -2.32 -8.63 -7.60
N GLU A 73 -1.68 -9.69 -8.08
CA GLU A 73 -0.76 -9.72 -9.22
C GLU A 73 -1.49 -10.12 -10.50
N GLY A 74 -1.01 -9.68 -11.66
CA GLY A 74 -1.50 -10.13 -12.97
C GLY A 74 -2.79 -9.45 -13.43
N ILE A 75 -3.13 -8.30 -12.91
CA ILE A 75 -4.24 -7.49 -13.42
C ILE A 75 -3.90 -7.01 -14.83
N PRO A 76 -4.81 -7.17 -15.81
CA PRO A 76 -4.54 -6.71 -17.16
C PRO A 76 -4.21 -5.22 -17.23
N VAL A 77 -3.17 -4.86 -17.98
CA VAL A 77 -2.70 -3.46 -18.10
C VAL A 77 -3.84 -2.53 -18.55
N ASN A 78 -4.66 -2.97 -19.51
CA ASN A 78 -5.80 -2.17 -19.97
C ASN A 78 -6.82 -1.87 -18.86
N ASP A 79 -7.00 -2.78 -17.91
CA ASP A 79 -7.94 -2.58 -16.80
C ASP A 79 -7.31 -1.64 -15.78
N MET A 80 -6.01 -1.73 -15.51
CA MET A 80 -5.31 -0.77 -14.66
C MET A 80 -5.28 0.64 -15.25
N ILE A 81 -5.17 0.79 -16.58
CA ILE A 81 -5.30 2.10 -17.25
C ILE A 81 -6.68 2.71 -16.96
N LYS A 82 -7.76 1.92 -17.02
CA LYS A 82 -9.12 2.38 -16.67
C LYS A 82 -9.20 2.80 -15.22
N VAL A 83 -8.67 1.98 -14.30
CA VAL A 83 -8.64 2.26 -12.85
C VAL A 83 -7.93 3.59 -12.58
N VAL A 84 -6.70 3.75 -13.05
CA VAL A 84 -5.90 4.97 -12.81
C VAL A 84 -6.59 6.20 -13.42
N SER A 85 -7.19 6.05 -14.61
CA SER A 85 -7.97 7.13 -15.24
C SER A 85 -9.22 7.48 -14.40
N TYR A 86 -9.89 6.49 -13.84
CA TYR A 86 -11.08 6.66 -13.01
C TYR A 86 -10.81 7.38 -11.69
N ILE A 87 -9.71 7.02 -11.02
CA ILE A 87 -9.34 7.62 -9.72
C ILE A 87 -8.60 8.95 -9.88
N LYS A 88 -8.14 9.29 -11.09
CA LYS A 88 -7.42 10.53 -11.35
C LYS A 88 -8.22 11.76 -10.96
N GLY A 89 -7.62 12.62 -10.14
CA GLY A 89 -8.26 13.83 -9.63
C GLY A 89 -9.27 13.61 -8.49
N LYS A 90 -9.50 12.36 -8.10
CA LYS A 90 -10.21 12.02 -6.87
C LYS A 90 -9.23 11.97 -5.71
N ASN A 91 -9.68 12.24 -4.50
CA ASN A 91 -8.85 12.10 -3.30
C ASN A 91 -8.77 10.63 -2.87
N ILE A 92 -8.18 9.80 -3.73
CA ILE A 92 -8.03 8.35 -3.53
C ILE A 92 -6.56 8.00 -3.67
N ARG A 93 -6.04 7.26 -2.71
CA ARG A 93 -4.70 6.69 -2.73
C ARG A 93 -4.79 5.19 -3.01
N LEU A 94 -4.30 4.78 -4.16
CA LEU A 94 -4.18 3.38 -4.55
C LEU A 94 -2.72 2.94 -4.37
N ILE A 95 -2.46 1.93 -3.54
CA ILE A 95 -1.16 1.28 -3.36
C ILE A 95 -1.20 -0.06 -4.08
N GLY A 96 -0.22 -0.31 -4.93
CA GLY A 96 -0.20 -1.46 -5.85
C GLY A 96 -0.79 -1.12 -7.24
N PRO A 97 -1.15 -2.14 -8.03
CA PRO A 97 -1.25 -3.58 -7.72
C PRO A 97 0.11 -4.29 -7.63
N ASN A 98 0.07 -5.63 -7.46
CA ASN A 98 1.25 -6.49 -7.36
C ASN A 98 2.25 -5.98 -6.31
N CYS A 99 1.78 -5.77 -5.10
CA CYS A 99 2.55 -5.19 -4.02
C CYS A 99 2.38 -5.97 -2.71
N PRO A 100 3.32 -5.85 -1.77
CA PRO A 100 3.19 -6.48 -0.46
C PRO A 100 2.31 -5.67 0.51
N GLY A 101 1.87 -4.48 0.12
CA GLY A 101 1.07 -3.58 0.94
C GLY A 101 1.89 -2.50 1.65
N ILE A 102 1.44 -2.11 2.82
CA ILE A 102 2.03 -1.07 3.67
C ILE A 102 2.08 -1.56 5.12
N ILE A 103 3.09 -1.16 5.85
CA ILE A 103 3.21 -1.40 7.29
C ILE A 103 3.78 -0.17 8.00
N THR A 104 3.11 0.26 9.05
CA THR A 104 3.62 1.19 10.07
C THR A 104 3.79 0.38 11.35
N PRO A 105 5.04 0.09 11.77
CA PRO A 105 5.30 -0.81 12.89
C PRO A 105 4.62 -0.35 14.18
N GLU A 106 4.03 -1.31 14.91
CA GLU A 106 3.25 -1.12 16.15
C GLU A 106 1.89 -0.43 15.95
N GLU A 107 1.53 -0.03 14.73
CA GLU A 107 0.26 0.62 14.44
C GLU A 107 -0.63 -0.25 13.55
N ALA A 108 -0.24 -0.46 12.29
CA ALA A 108 -1.03 -1.25 11.35
C ALA A 108 -0.17 -1.93 10.28
N LYS A 109 -0.64 -3.08 9.86
CA LYS A 109 -0.15 -3.79 8.67
C LYS A 109 -1.33 -4.03 7.72
N ILE A 110 -1.26 -3.48 6.52
CA ILE A 110 -2.27 -3.67 5.47
C ILE A 110 -1.58 -4.38 4.31
N GLY A 111 -1.67 -5.69 4.29
CA GLY A 111 -0.99 -6.52 3.30
C GLY A 111 -0.36 -7.78 3.87
N ILE A 112 0.66 -8.25 3.15
CA ILE A 112 1.33 -9.54 3.39
C ILE A 112 2.75 -9.40 3.96
N MET A 113 3.21 -8.19 4.27
CA MET A 113 4.53 -7.97 4.84
C MET A 113 4.72 -8.76 6.14
N PRO A 114 5.86 -9.45 6.37
CA PRO A 114 6.13 -10.20 7.58
C PRO A 114 6.41 -9.24 8.74
N GLY A 115 5.42 -8.99 9.61
CA GLY A 115 5.48 -7.96 10.66
C GLY A 115 6.67 -8.09 11.62
N PHE A 116 7.19 -9.32 11.83
CA PHE A 116 8.32 -9.57 12.74
C PHE A 116 9.66 -8.98 12.25
N VAL A 117 9.78 -8.63 10.95
CA VAL A 117 10.98 -8.02 10.39
C VAL A 117 11.04 -6.51 10.69
N PHE A 118 9.89 -5.90 10.95
CA PHE A 118 9.77 -4.45 11.10
C PHE A 118 9.70 -4.06 12.57
N LYS A 119 10.55 -3.13 12.99
CA LYS A 119 10.49 -2.50 14.32
C LYS A 119 10.29 -1.01 14.15
N LYS A 120 9.55 -0.40 15.08
CA LYS A 120 9.28 1.05 15.06
C LYS A 120 10.58 1.86 15.15
N GLY A 121 10.65 2.91 14.34
CA GLY A 121 11.76 3.84 14.28
C GLY A 121 11.50 4.96 13.28
N ASN A 122 12.52 5.46 12.62
CA ASN A 122 12.48 6.69 11.84
C ASN A 122 12.93 6.55 10.37
N VAL A 123 13.08 5.33 9.86
CA VAL A 123 13.47 5.09 8.47
C VAL A 123 12.22 4.74 7.64
N GLY A 124 11.87 5.59 6.68
CA GLY A 124 10.86 5.29 5.67
C GLY A 124 11.42 4.39 4.58
N ILE A 125 10.70 3.36 4.17
CA ILE A 125 11.08 2.50 3.04
C ILE A 125 10.01 2.58 1.95
N VAL A 126 10.41 2.89 0.73
CA VAL A 126 9.56 2.74 -0.45
C VAL A 126 10.23 1.81 -1.46
N SER A 127 9.46 0.84 -1.95
CA SER A 127 10.03 -0.22 -2.80
C SER A 127 9.08 -0.70 -3.87
N LYS A 128 9.61 -0.98 -5.05
CA LYS A 128 8.94 -1.74 -6.10
C LYS A 128 9.01 -3.25 -5.86
N SER A 129 10.00 -3.70 -5.11
CA SER A 129 10.24 -5.12 -4.83
C SER A 129 9.71 -5.53 -3.46
N GLY A 130 8.87 -6.57 -3.42
CA GLY A 130 8.38 -7.15 -2.16
C GLY A 130 9.51 -7.72 -1.31
N THR A 131 10.33 -8.60 -1.88
CA THR A 131 11.40 -9.30 -1.16
C THR A 131 12.53 -8.37 -0.71
N LEU A 132 12.96 -7.43 -1.55
CA LEU A 132 14.00 -6.46 -1.17
C LEU A 132 13.52 -5.49 -0.09
N THR A 133 12.22 -5.22 -0.01
CA THR A 133 11.63 -4.46 1.11
C THR A 133 11.92 -5.13 2.45
N TYR A 134 11.75 -6.46 2.53
CA TYR A 134 11.97 -7.22 3.76
C TYR A 134 13.45 -7.29 4.12
N GLU A 135 14.31 -7.50 3.14
CA GLU A 135 15.76 -7.52 3.34
C GLU A 135 16.28 -6.16 3.81
N ALA A 136 15.85 -5.07 3.19
CA ALA A 136 16.24 -3.72 3.60
C ALA A 136 15.75 -3.41 5.02
N ALA A 137 14.51 -3.76 5.36
CA ALA A 137 13.97 -3.57 6.70
C ALA A 137 14.77 -4.34 7.75
N ASP A 138 15.10 -5.61 7.47
CA ASP A 138 15.92 -6.44 8.36
C ASP A 138 17.32 -5.82 8.60
N GLN A 139 17.97 -5.34 7.53
CA GLN A 139 19.27 -4.68 7.63
C GLN A 139 19.20 -3.37 8.43
N VAL A 140 18.19 -2.54 8.20
CA VAL A 140 17.94 -1.31 8.97
C VAL A 140 17.80 -1.63 10.46
N VAL A 141 16.96 -2.63 10.79
CA VAL A 141 16.72 -3.05 12.17
C VAL A 141 17.96 -3.64 12.82
N LYS A 142 18.73 -4.50 12.12
CA LYS A 142 20.01 -5.05 12.60
C LYS A 142 21.08 -3.99 12.82
N SER A 143 21.02 -2.87 12.09
CA SER A 143 21.92 -1.74 12.26
C SER A 143 21.54 -0.83 13.45
N GLY A 144 20.52 -1.20 14.22
CA GLY A 144 20.08 -0.46 15.42
C GLY A 144 19.07 0.66 15.15
N TYR A 145 18.58 0.76 13.92
CA TYR A 145 17.51 1.69 13.55
C TYR A 145 16.15 0.97 13.54
N GLY A 146 15.10 1.70 13.19
CA GLY A 146 13.76 1.15 13.02
C GLY A 146 13.05 1.84 11.85
N ILE A 147 11.88 1.33 11.52
CA ILE A 147 11.08 1.74 10.38
C ILE A 147 9.94 2.65 10.85
N SER A 148 9.77 3.82 10.24
CA SER A 148 8.57 4.65 10.42
C SER A 148 7.40 4.03 9.67
N THR A 149 7.55 3.87 8.36
CA THR A 149 6.58 3.20 7.49
C THR A 149 7.30 2.53 6.32
N ALA A 150 6.87 1.35 5.91
CA ALA A 150 7.33 0.73 4.68
C ALA A 150 6.16 0.61 3.68
N ILE A 151 6.37 1.10 2.46
CA ILE A 151 5.40 1.10 1.37
C ILE A 151 5.92 0.26 0.22
N GLY A 152 5.21 -0.82 -0.12
CA GLY A 152 5.43 -1.53 -1.37
C GLY A 152 4.54 -0.96 -2.45
N VAL A 153 5.11 -0.29 -3.44
CA VAL A 153 4.31 0.36 -4.51
C VAL A 153 3.92 -0.61 -5.63
N GLY A 154 4.59 -1.76 -5.70
CA GLY A 154 4.35 -2.79 -6.72
C GLY A 154 5.28 -2.73 -7.92
N GLY A 155 5.41 -3.88 -8.59
CA GLY A 155 6.29 -4.06 -9.74
C GLY A 155 5.60 -3.92 -11.11
N ASP A 156 4.28 -3.72 -11.14
CA ASP A 156 3.53 -3.66 -12.40
C ASP A 156 3.83 -2.36 -13.18
N PRO A 157 3.65 -2.36 -14.51
CA PRO A 157 3.88 -1.18 -15.36
C PRO A 157 2.95 -0.02 -15.03
N ILE A 158 1.72 -0.31 -14.59
CA ILE A 158 0.71 0.69 -14.20
C ILE A 158 0.37 0.47 -12.73
N ILE A 159 0.84 1.35 -11.89
CA ILE A 159 0.60 1.36 -10.45
C ILE A 159 -0.15 2.64 -10.04
N GLY A 160 -0.75 2.62 -8.85
CA GLY A 160 -1.45 3.78 -8.31
C GLY A 160 -0.48 4.81 -7.73
N THR A 161 0.02 4.57 -6.52
CA THR A 161 1.02 5.42 -5.86
C THR A 161 2.41 5.10 -6.38
N THR A 162 3.13 6.12 -6.86
CA THR A 162 4.47 5.97 -7.42
C THR A 162 5.58 6.09 -6.37
N LEU A 163 6.83 5.82 -6.78
CA LEU A 163 8.01 6.11 -5.93
C LEU A 163 8.08 7.60 -5.57
N LEU A 164 7.80 8.48 -6.54
CA LEU A 164 7.78 9.92 -6.30
C LEU A 164 6.72 10.32 -5.28
N ASP A 165 5.48 9.84 -5.44
CA ASP A 165 4.40 10.14 -4.49
C ASP A 165 4.77 9.70 -3.06
N SER A 166 5.38 8.52 -2.92
CA SER A 166 5.80 7.98 -1.63
C SER A 166 6.95 8.78 -1.01
N VAL A 167 7.92 9.21 -1.83
CA VAL A 167 9.02 10.08 -1.38
C VAL A 167 8.46 11.42 -0.88
N GLN A 168 7.50 12.01 -1.60
CA GLN A 168 6.88 13.27 -1.19
C GLN A 168 6.18 13.14 0.17
N LEU A 169 5.45 12.02 0.39
CA LEU A 169 4.83 11.74 1.68
C LEU A 169 5.87 11.63 2.80
N PHE A 170 6.94 10.85 2.59
CA PHE A 170 8.00 10.73 3.59
C PHE A 170 8.76 12.03 3.87
N MET A 171 8.89 12.91 2.88
CA MET A 171 9.52 14.23 3.10
C MET A 171 8.68 15.14 4.01
N GLU A 172 7.35 14.93 4.05
CA GLU A 172 6.41 15.69 4.90
C GLU A 172 6.13 15.00 6.24
N ASP A 173 6.39 13.69 6.35
CA ASP A 173 6.13 12.91 7.55
C ASP A 173 7.13 13.23 8.68
N GLU A 174 6.64 13.71 9.80
CA GLU A 174 7.48 14.11 10.94
C GLU A 174 8.15 12.91 11.64
N GLU A 175 7.63 11.69 11.47
CA GLU A 175 8.21 10.47 12.06
C GLU A 175 9.33 9.86 11.18
N THR A 176 9.49 10.32 9.95
CA THR A 176 10.52 9.84 9.03
C THR A 176 11.71 10.79 8.95
N ASP A 177 12.91 10.34 9.30
CA ASP A 177 14.14 11.12 9.20
C ASP A 177 15.00 10.75 7.98
N VAL A 178 14.93 9.50 7.53
CA VAL A 178 15.71 8.96 6.41
C VAL A 178 14.81 8.12 5.51
N ILE A 179 15.04 8.16 4.21
CA ILE A 179 14.28 7.40 3.23
C ILE A 179 15.19 6.39 2.52
N VAL A 180 14.76 5.13 2.47
CA VAL A 180 15.33 4.08 1.62
C VAL A 180 14.42 3.89 0.42
N LEU A 181 14.97 4.06 -0.79
CA LEU A 181 14.24 3.93 -2.05
C LEU A 181 14.78 2.74 -2.83
N ILE A 182 13.93 1.75 -3.09
CA ILE A 182 14.30 0.56 -3.86
C ILE A 182 13.49 0.55 -5.16
N GLY A 183 14.20 0.78 -6.26
CA GLY A 183 13.64 0.75 -7.61
C GLY A 183 13.93 -0.55 -8.35
N GLU A 184 13.74 -0.51 -9.66
CA GLU A 184 14.07 -1.58 -10.60
C GLU A 184 14.80 -1.01 -11.81
N ILE A 185 15.65 -1.83 -12.43
CA ILE A 185 16.41 -1.41 -13.61
C ILE A 185 15.48 -1.08 -14.77
N GLY A 186 15.68 0.08 -15.40
CA GLY A 186 15.04 0.46 -16.67
C GLY A 186 13.73 1.23 -16.53
N GLY A 187 13.36 1.68 -15.31
CA GLY A 187 12.16 2.46 -15.07
C GLY A 187 12.34 3.97 -15.19
N GLN A 188 11.25 4.70 -15.44
CA GLN A 188 11.23 6.17 -15.39
C GLN A 188 10.91 6.68 -13.97
N LEU A 189 10.25 5.87 -13.14
CA LEU A 189 9.75 6.26 -11.82
C LEU A 189 10.89 6.66 -10.85
N GLU A 190 12.01 5.96 -10.91
CA GLU A 190 13.22 6.26 -10.14
C GLU A 190 13.83 7.59 -10.56
N ILE A 191 13.88 7.84 -11.88
CA ILE A 191 14.40 9.08 -12.46
C ILE A 191 13.53 10.27 -12.03
N ASP A 192 12.22 10.12 -12.05
CA ASP A 192 11.28 11.17 -11.67
C ASP A 192 11.40 11.49 -10.17
N ALA A 193 11.51 10.48 -9.32
CA ALA A 193 11.76 10.66 -7.90
C ALA A 193 13.11 11.38 -7.65
N ALA A 194 14.20 10.93 -8.29
CA ALA A 194 15.51 11.52 -8.13
C ALA A 194 15.58 12.98 -8.62
N ARG A 195 14.94 13.30 -9.74
CA ARG A 195 14.82 14.68 -10.24
C ARG A 195 14.08 15.56 -9.26
N TRP A 196 12.93 15.11 -8.77
CA TRP A 196 12.15 15.87 -7.81
C TRP A 196 12.94 16.15 -6.52
N ILE A 197 13.65 15.15 -5.97
CA ILE A 197 14.50 15.30 -4.79
C ILE A 197 15.58 16.38 -5.05
N LYS A 198 16.24 16.32 -6.22
CA LYS A 198 17.24 17.30 -6.62
C LYS A 198 16.68 18.71 -6.71
N ASP A 199 15.50 18.87 -7.31
CA ASP A 199 14.92 20.19 -7.64
C ASP A 199 14.24 20.86 -6.43
N ASN A 200 13.73 20.07 -5.47
CA ASN A 200 12.99 20.58 -4.30
C ASN A 200 13.83 20.64 -3.02
N GLY A 201 15.11 20.39 -3.10
CA GLY A 201 16.01 20.35 -1.96
C GLY A 201 15.77 19.10 -1.10
N ASN A 202 16.85 18.44 -0.77
CA ASN A 202 16.81 17.21 0.03
C ASN A 202 16.60 17.56 1.52
N LYS A 203 15.37 17.63 1.98
CA LYS A 203 15.03 17.89 3.40
C LYS A 203 15.45 16.72 4.31
N LYS A 204 15.44 15.51 3.78
CA LYS A 204 15.81 14.27 4.48
C LYS A 204 16.76 13.46 3.59
N PRO A 205 17.76 12.75 4.15
CA PRO A 205 18.60 11.86 3.39
C PRO A 205 17.79 10.79 2.67
N VAL A 206 18.13 10.54 1.41
CA VAL A 206 17.56 9.45 0.59
C VAL A 206 18.69 8.55 0.15
N VAL A 207 18.57 7.25 0.39
CA VAL A 207 19.49 6.18 -0.01
C VAL A 207 18.78 5.29 -1.00
N GLY A 208 19.37 5.08 -2.18
CA GLY A 208 18.83 4.22 -3.24
C GLY A 208 19.79 3.10 -3.63
#